data_5508d06c2d9f7585222ec358b6eaaaf4
#
_entry.id   5508d06c2d9f7585222ec358b6eaaaf4
#
_cell.length_a   1.000
_cell.length_b   1.000
_cell.length_c   1.000
_cell.angle_alpha   90.00
_cell.angle_beta   90.00
_cell.angle_gamma   90.00
#
_symmetry.space_group_name_H-M   'P 1'
#
loop_
_entity.id
_entity.type
_entity.pdbx_description
1 polymer ?
#
loop_
_entity_poly.entity_id
_entity_poly.type
_entity_poly.pdbx_seq_one_letter_code
_entity_poly.pdbx_strand_id
1 'polypeptide(L)'
;MILVLKTFAQPSVDVGLFGGIGTYFGDLNGVNLQKSVNPAVGGFVRYNFNLRYGLRFNVINGTIGAEGSFDGAPWAFNKNVIDVSLSFEWNYLKYIVGEKETNWSTFIFGGIGMQTYKYSLRQEELATRVDPTYFEMGHNPGSVVTPTIPFGLGFKFNLSKRIGIGIEGSLRKTFSDKLDDLDDPLGYINKTVNPELQVKFTDQFHNNDWTAYVGVHLVYKLIYGNLEWGIKTNRRNILDWGITNKIRN
;
A
#
# COMPACT_ATOMS: atom_id res chain seq x y z
N MET A 1 19.74 31.81 29.21
CA MET A 1 19.20 32.19 27.87
C MET A 1 19.41 31.00 26.94
N ILE A 2 18.39 30.14 26.78
CA ILE A 2 18.46 28.92 25.95
C ILE A 2 18.17 29.37 24.53
N LEU A 3 19.20 29.33 23.68
CA LEU A 3 19.08 29.60 22.25
C LEU A 3 18.46 28.36 21.60
N VAL A 4 17.12 28.33 21.45
CA VAL A 4 16.43 27.33 20.66
C VAL A 4 16.69 27.65 19.19
N LEU A 5 17.70 27.04 18.62
CA LEU A 5 17.88 26.99 17.16
C LEU A 5 16.72 26.21 16.56
N LYS A 6 15.65 26.90 16.18
CA LYS A 6 14.60 26.37 15.34
C LYS A 6 15.17 26.14 13.92
N THR A 7 15.79 25.02 13.70
CA THR A 7 16.00 24.51 12.33
C THR A 7 14.65 24.08 11.80
N PHE A 8 13.87 25.04 11.28
CA PHE A 8 12.69 24.71 10.48
C PHE A 8 13.16 24.08 9.18
N ALA A 9 13.13 22.75 9.11
CA ALA A 9 13.15 22.07 7.83
C ALA A 9 11.93 22.59 7.05
N GLN A 10 12.15 23.21 5.90
CA GLN A 10 11.05 23.74 5.10
C GLN A 10 10.22 22.56 4.59
N PRO A 11 8.89 22.59 4.79
CA PRO A 11 8.02 21.53 4.30
C PRO A 11 8.04 21.49 2.77
N SER A 12 7.88 20.32 2.19
CA SER A 12 7.76 20.15 0.75
C SER A 12 6.52 19.34 0.40
N VAL A 13 6.00 19.59 -0.80
CA VAL A 13 4.86 18.84 -1.34
C VAL A 13 5.30 18.13 -2.60
N ASP A 14 5.01 16.85 -2.65
CA ASP A 14 5.24 16.01 -3.82
C ASP A 14 3.91 15.49 -4.35
N VAL A 15 3.82 15.33 -5.66
CA VAL A 15 2.77 14.54 -6.31
C VAL A 15 3.41 13.36 -6.99
N GLY A 16 2.72 12.23 -7.02
CA GLY A 16 3.25 11.04 -7.64
C GLY A 16 2.19 10.20 -8.33
N LEU A 17 2.64 9.46 -9.32
CA LEU A 17 1.88 8.41 -9.98
C LEU A 17 2.39 7.06 -9.49
N PHE A 18 1.48 6.12 -9.33
CA PHE A 18 1.75 4.73 -9.01
C PHE A 18 1.35 3.84 -10.19
N GLY A 19 2.20 2.92 -10.57
CA GLY A 19 1.91 1.85 -11.52
C GLY A 19 2.47 0.53 -10.99
N GLY A 20 1.65 -0.50 -10.96
CA GLY A 20 2.06 -1.76 -10.36
C GLY A 20 1.03 -2.87 -10.54
N ILE A 21 1.07 -3.79 -9.61
CA ILE A 21 0.23 -4.96 -9.55
C ILE A 21 -0.43 -5.08 -8.18
N GLY A 22 -1.62 -5.66 -8.18
CA GLY A 22 -2.36 -6.02 -6.98
C GLY A 22 -2.64 -7.51 -6.92
N THR A 23 -2.72 -8.06 -5.71
CA THR A 23 -3.07 -9.46 -5.46
C THR A 23 -3.87 -9.58 -4.17
N TYR A 24 -4.46 -10.75 -3.99
CA TYR A 24 -5.32 -11.14 -2.87
C TYR A 24 -4.63 -12.15 -1.97
N PHE A 25 -4.93 -12.07 -0.67
CA PHE A 25 -4.65 -13.10 0.32
C PHE A 25 -5.87 -13.23 1.25
N GLY A 26 -6.43 -14.42 1.34
CA GLY A 26 -7.62 -14.72 2.14
C GLY A 26 -7.93 -16.22 2.13
N ASP A 27 -9.19 -16.60 2.12
CA ASP A 27 -9.69 -17.94 2.40
C ASP A 27 -9.46 -18.98 1.32
N LEU A 28 -9.05 -18.57 0.12
CA LEU A 28 -8.82 -19.51 -0.98
C LEU A 28 -7.57 -20.35 -0.74
N ASN A 29 -7.72 -21.66 -0.84
CA ASN A 29 -6.62 -22.61 -0.77
C ASN A 29 -5.93 -22.76 -2.14
N GLY A 30 -4.61 -22.99 -2.11
CA GLY A 30 -3.84 -23.29 -3.31
C GLY A 30 -3.82 -22.17 -4.33
N VAL A 31 -3.83 -20.91 -3.90
CA VAL A 31 -3.86 -19.72 -4.77
C VAL A 31 -2.69 -19.75 -5.75
N ASN A 32 -2.98 -19.69 -7.04
CA ASN A 32 -1.99 -19.56 -8.09
C ASN A 32 -1.57 -18.09 -8.22
N LEU A 33 -0.43 -17.73 -7.62
CA LEU A 33 0.08 -16.36 -7.61
C LEU A 33 0.25 -15.77 -9.01
N GLN A 34 0.66 -16.57 -10.01
CA GLN A 34 0.86 -16.06 -11.38
C GLN A 34 -0.44 -15.61 -12.04
N LYS A 35 -1.57 -16.24 -11.68
CA LYS A 35 -2.90 -15.90 -12.20
C LYS A 35 -3.66 -14.91 -11.32
N SER A 36 -3.14 -14.67 -10.12
CA SER A 36 -3.76 -13.78 -9.13
C SER A 36 -3.14 -12.38 -9.11
N VAL A 37 -2.17 -12.12 -9.98
CA VAL A 37 -1.51 -10.82 -10.12
C VAL A 37 -2.19 -10.01 -11.21
N ASN A 38 -2.72 -8.84 -10.84
CA ASN A 38 -3.51 -8.00 -11.73
C ASN A 38 -2.98 -6.55 -11.73
N PRO A 39 -3.20 -5.76 -12.80
CA PRO A 39 -2.71 -4.40 -12.88
C PRO A 39 -3.37 -3.48 -11.85
N ALA A 40 -2.58 -2.52 -11.35
CA ALA A 40 -3.03 -1.47 -10.47
C ALA A 40 -2.35 -0.14 -10.85
N VAL A 41 -3.12 0.94 -10.86
CA VAL A 41 -2.64 2.29 -11.14
C VAL A 41 -3.18 3.25 -10.10
N GLY A 42 -2.46 4.32 -9.84
CA GLY A 42 -2.91 5.28 -8.84
C GLY A 42 -2.11 6.57 -8.85
N GLY A 43 -2.40 7.39 -7.86
CA GLY A 43 -1.67 8.62 -7.62
C GLY A 43 -1.69 8.98 -6.14
N PHE A 44 -0.79 9.87 -5.77
CA PHE A 44 -0.71 10.37 -4.41
C PHE A 44 -0.23 11.80 -4.33
N VAL A 45 -0.58 12.44 -3.23
CA VAL A 45 0.00 13.69 -2.77
C VAL A 45 0.69 13.41 -1.45
N ARG A 46 1.93 13.86 -1.31
CA ARG A 46 2.72 13.71 -0.10
C ARG A 46 3.20 15.04 0.42
N TYR A 47 2.90 15.31 1.68
CA TYR A 47 3.42 16.42 2.43
C TYR A 47 4.59 15.94 3.30
N ASN A 48 5.79 16.41 3.04
CA ASN A 48 6.97 16.09 3.81
C ASN A 48 7.17 17.17 4.89
N PHE A 49 7.02 16.81 6.15
CA PHE A 49 7.30 17.70 7.29
C PHE A 49 8.80 18.01 7.39
N ASN A 50 9.61 17.00 7.07
CA ASN A 50 11.08 17.05 7.05
C ASN A 50 11.63 15.88 6.22
N LEU A 51 12.95 15.69 6.22
CA LEU A 51 13.61 14.60 5.48
C LEU A 51 13.24 13.19 5.98
N ARG A 52 12.68 13.08 7.18
CA ARG A 52 12.38 11.79 7.84
C ARG A 52 10.92 11.41 7.77
N TYR A 53 10.02 12.39 7.87
CA TYR A 53 8.60 12.14 8.06
C TYR A 53 7.76 12.83 7.00
N GLY A 54 6.79 12.10 6.49
CA GLY A 54 5.80 12.62 5.57
C GLY A 54 4.41 12.04 5.83
N LEU A 55 3.42 12.75 5.36
CA LEU A 55 2.03 12.31 5.30
C LEU A 55 1.64 12.16 3.84
N ARG A 56 1.11 11.00 3.46
CA ARG A 56 0.79 10.67 2.08
C ARG A 56 -0.67 10.27 1.94
N PHE A 57 -1.41 11.00 1.13
CA PHE A 57 -2.75 10.65 0.68
C PHE A 57 -2.65 9.92 -0.65
N ASN A 58 -3.21 8.70 -0.73
CA ASN A 58 -3.15 7.83 -1.90
C ASN A 58 -4.55 7.52 -2.42
N VAL A 59 -4.65 7.37 -3.73
CA VAL A 59 -5.79 6.76 -4.42
C VAL A 59 -5.22 5.73 -5.40
N ILE A 60 -5.61 4.48 -5.26
CA ILE A 60 -5.21 3.38 -6.14
C ILE A 60 -6.47 2.73 -6.69
N ASN A 61 -6.53 2.57 -8.00
CA ASN A 61 -7.52 1.75 -8.68
C ASN A 61 -6.80 0.53 -9.24
N GLY A 62 -7.21 -0.65 -8.83
CA GLY A 62 -6.60 -1.89 -9.26
C GLY A 62 -7.61 -3.00 -9.40
N THR A 63 -7.25 -3.97 -10.20
CA THR A 63 -7.96 -5.24 -10.23
C THR A 63 -7.36 -6.14 -9.16
N ILE A 64 -8.20 -6.75 -8.33
CA ILE A 64 -7.84 -7.76 -7.35
C ILE A 64 -8.58 -9.03 -7.68
N GLY A 65 -7.86 -10.12 -7.80
CA GLY A 65 -8.45 -11.42 -8.11
C GLY A 65 -7.54 -12.55 -7.68
N ALA A 66 -8.12 -13.74 -7.60
CA ALA A 66 -7.38 -14.97 -7.33
C ALA A 66 -8.05 -16.16 -8.00
N GLU A 67 -7.23 -17.15 -8.35
CA GLU A 67 -7.67 -18.48 -8.72
C GLU A 67 -7.13 -19.48 -7.70
N GLY A 68 -8.02 -20.21 -7.07
CA GLY A 68 -7.69 -21.19 -6.03
C GLY A 68 -8.77 -22.24 -5.90
N SER A 69 -8.95 -22.78 -4.72
CA SER A 69 -10.04 -23.71 -4.40
C SER A 69 -10.73 -23.32 -3.11
N PHE A 70 -12.04 -23.50 -3.09
CA PHE A 70 -12.87 -23.41 -1.91
C PHE A 70 -13.63 -24.73 -1.74
N ASP A 71 -13.52 -25.36 -0.56
CA ASP A 71 -14.10 -26.67 -0.26
C ASP A 71 -13.75 -27.75 -1.31
N GLY A 72 -12.48 -27.79 -1.75
CA GLY A 72 -11.97 -28.78 -2.69
C GLY A 72 -12.39 -28.58 -4.16
N ALA A 73 -13.20 -27.57 -4.47
CA ALA A 73 -13.60 -27.24 -5.83
C ALA A 73 -12.98 -25.93 -6.31
N PRO A 74 -12.71 -25.77 -7.62
CA PRO A 74 -12.14 -24.56 -8.19
C PRO A 74 -13.00 -23.34 -7.85
N TRP A 75 -12.34 -22.26 -7.42
CA TRP A 75 -12.95 -20.97 -7.16
C TRP A 75 -12.07 -19.86 -7.70
N ALA A 76 -12.65 -18.93 -8.42
CA ALA A 76 -11.94 -17.79 -8.98
C ALA A 76 -12.81 -16.54 -8.91
N PHE A 77 -12.18 -15.40 -8.64
CA PHE A 77 -12.85 -14.10 -8.68
C PHE A 77 -11.91 -13.05 -9.27
N ASN A 78 -12.50 -11.95 -9.72
CA ASN A 78 -11.78 -10.80 -10.24
C ASN A 78 -12.65 -9.54 -10.06
N LYS A 79 -12.14 -8.55 -9.32
CA LYS A 79 -12.88 -7.35 -8.96
C LYS A 79 -12.06 -6.10 -9.15
N ASN A 80 -12.71 -5.05 -9.60
CA ASN A 80 -12.13 -3.72 -9.53
C ASN A 80 -12.27 -3.18 -8.10
N VAL A 81 -11.14 -2.74 -7.53
CA VAL A 81 -11.03 -2.21 -6.18
C VAL A 81 -10.47 -0.80 -6.24
N ILE A 82 -11.16 0.14 -5.62
CA ILE A 82 -10.65 1.49 -5.39
C ILE A 82 -10.21 1.58 -3.92
N ASP A 83 -8.94 1.88 -3.71
CA ASP A 83 -8.32 2.09 -2.40
C ASP A 83 -8.02 3.57 -2.20
N VAL A 84 -8.49 4.14 -1.11
CA VAL A 84 -8.19 5.51 -0.69
C VAL A 84 -7.59 5.44 0.70
N SER A 85 -6.38 6.02 0.89
CA SER A 85 -5.68 5.89 2.16
C SER A 85 -4.86 7.12 2.52
N LEU A 86 -4.70 7.33 3.83
CA LEU A 86 -3.83 8.32 4.43
C LEU A 86 -2.77 7.60 5.25
N SER A 87 -1.51 7.74 4.86
CA SER A 87 -0.38 7.01 5.44
C SER A 87 0.68 7.95 5.97
N PHE A 88 1.17 7.66 7.17
CA PHE A 88 2.37 8.27 7.71
C PHE A 88 3.59 7.51 7.20
N GLU A 89 4.58 8.24 6.70
CA GLU A 89 5.76 7.70 6.06
C GLU A 89 7.01 8.09 6.85
N TRP A 90 7.85 7.11 7.16
CA TRP A 90 9.12 7.29 7.87
C TRP A 90 10.31 6.84 7.02
N ASN A 91 11.18 7.77 6.67
CA ASN A 91 12.43 7.54 5.97
C ASN A 91 13.53 7.20 7.00
N TYR A 92 13.75 5.93 7.26
CA TYR A 92 14.57 5.48 8.39
C TYR A 92 16.07 5.36 8.09
N LEU A 93 16.46 5.27 6.82
CA LEU A 93 17.85 5.01 6.46
C LEU A 93 18.85 6.04 7.03
N LYS A 94 18.49 7.32 7.00
CA LYS A 94 19.31 8.39 7.58
C LYS A 94 19.46 8.28 9.10
N TYR A 95 18.55 7.57 9.76
CA TYR A 95 18.62 7.35 11.19
C TYR A 95 19.62 6.23 11.55
N ILE A 96 19.67 5.16 10.74
CA ILE A 96 20.53 3.99 11.00
C ILE A 96 21.96 4.19 10.52
N VAL A 97 22.13 4.86 9.38
CA VAL A 97 23.44 4.96 8.69
C VAL A 97 24.15 6.30 8.90
N GLY A 98 23.50 7.24 9.59
CA GLY A 98 23.99 8.61 9.81
C GLY A 98 23.82 9.51 8.57
N GLU A 99 24.45 10.69 8.61
CA GLU A 99 24.40 11.68 7.51
C GLU A 99 25.25 11.26 6.31
N LYS A 100 24.86 10.20 5.62
CA LYS A 100 25.45 9.91 4.31
C LYS A 100 24.71 10.66 3.21
N GLU A 101 25.43 11.33 2.35
CA GLU A 101 24.91 11.93 1.13
C GLU A 101 24.59 10.81 0.15
N THR A 102 23.33 10.37 0.12
CA THR A 102 22.85 9.33 -0.78
C THR A 102 21.69 9.86 -1.62
N ASN A 103 21.65 9.48 -2.89
CA ASN A 103 20.55 9.80 -3.79
C ASN A 103 19.32 8.89 -3.58
N TRP A 104 19.35 8.01 -2.58
CA TRP A 104 18.31 7.06 -2.28
C TRP A 104 17.99 7.01 -0.79
N SER A 105 16.80 6.55 -0.47
CA SER A 105 16.36 6.33 0.89
C SER A 105 15.36 5.18 0.92
N THR A 106 15.38 4.44 2.00
CA THR A 106 14.34 3.48 2.34
C THR A 106 13.27 4.15 3.20
N PHE A 107 12.05 3.66 3.10
CA PHE A 107 10.96 4.12 3.94
C PHE A 107 10.06 2.97 4.34
N ILE A 108 9.40 3.14 5.48
CA ILE A 108 8.25 2.35 5.90
C ILE A 108 7.06 3.29 6.05
N PHE A 109 5.88 2.76 5.93
CA PHE A 109 4.66 3.53 6.16
C PHE A 109 3.56 2.67 6.77
N GLY A 110 2.63 3.34 7.41
CA GLY A 110 1.41 2.76 7.92
C GLY A 110 0.34 3.83 8.04
N GLY A 111 -0.93 3.43 8.02
CA GLY A 111 -2.00 4.40 8.02
C GLY A 111 -3.39 3.80 8.15
N ILE A 112 -4.36 4.58 7.72
CA ILE A 112 -5.77 4.22 7.65
C ILE A 112 -6.29 4.45 6.25
N GLY A 113 -7.26 3.66 5.82
CA GLY A 113 -7.86 3.79 4.51
C GLY A 113 -9.23 3.18 4.41
N MET A 114 -9.74 3.18 3.20
CA MET A 114 -10.98 2.52 2.81
C MET A 114 -10.81 1.88 1.44
N GLN A 115 -11.43 0.73 1.25
CA GLN A 115 -11.58 0.08 -0.05
C GLN A 115 -13.04 -0.02 -0.42
N THR A 116 -13.33 0.14 -1.72
CA THR A 116 -14.66 -0.09 -2.26
C THR A 116 -14.58 -1.03 -3.46
N TYR A 117 -15.52 -1.98 -3.50
CA TYR A 117 -15.63 -3.00 -4.54
C TYR A 117 -17.07 -3.55 -4.58
N LYS A 118 -17.39 -4.41 -5.55
CA LYS A 118 -18.67 -5.09 -5.65
C LYS A 118 -18.57 -6.49 -5.07
N TYR A 119 -19.52 -6.84 -4.21
CA TYR A 119 -19.77 -8.20 -3.73
C TYR A 119 -20.88 -8.85 -4.56
N SER A 120 -20.68 -10.09 -4.97
CA SER A 120 -21.63 -10.90 -5.71
C SER A 120 -21.91 -12.19 -4.95
N LEU A 121 -23.15 -12.41 -4.54
CA LEU A 121 -23.55 -13.68 -3.95
C LEU A 121 -23.71 -14.72 -5.06
N ARG A 122 -22.79 -15.67 -5.15
CA ARG A 122 -22.77 -16.74 -6.16
C ARG A 122 -23.55 -17.95 -5.67
N GLN A 123 -24.86 -17.76 -5.46
CA GLN A 123 -25.72 -18.72 -4.79
C GLN A 123 -25.74 -20.10 -5.44
N GLU A 124 -25.78 -20.18 -6.77
CA GLU A 124 -25.82 -21.47 -7.49
C GLU A 124 -24.54 -22.30 -7.27
N GLU A 125 -23.40 -21.63 -7.21
CA GLU A 125 -22.10 -22.29 -7.00
C GLU A 125 -21.86 -22.67 -5.52
N LEU A 126 -22.46 -21.95 -4.59
CA LEU A 126 -22.34 -22.17 -3.15
C LEU A 126 -23.35 -23.19 -2.62
N ALA A 127 -24.51 -23.35 -3.24
CA ALA A 127 -25.64 -24.12 -2.71
C ALA A 127 -25.30 -25.60 -2.36
N THR A 128 -24.31 -26.18 -3.01
CA THR A 128 -23.86 -27.55 -2.72
C THR A 128 -22.69 -27.63 -1.72
N ARG A 129 -22.12 -26.50 -1.32
CA ARG A 129 -20.87 -26.43 -0.54
C ARG A 129 -21.08 -25.87 0.87
N VAL A 130 -22.04 -24.96 1.01
CA VAL A 130 -22.33 -24.31 2.29
C VAL A 130 -23.65 -24.82 2.84
N ASP A 131 -23.81 -24.70 4.17
CA ASP A 131 -25.05 -25.01 4.85
C ASP A 131 -26.16 -24.06 4.36
N PRO A 132 -27.40 -24.53 4.12
CA PRO A 132 -28.54 -23.70 3.68
C PRO A 132 -28.80 -22.46 4.57
N THR A 133 -28.48 -22.53 5.86
CA THR A 133 -28.55 -21.40 6.78
C THR A 133 -27.69 -20.21 6.40
N TYR A 134 -26.62 -20.42 5.64
CA TYR A 134 -25.80 -19.35 5.07
C TYR A 134 -26.63 -18.34 4.27
N PHE A 135 -27.56 -18.82 3.44
CA PHE A 135 -28.36 -17.93 2.60
C PHE A 135 -29.50 -17.23 3.38
N GLU A 136 -29.86 -17.76 4.54
CA GLU A 136 -30.90 -17.18 5.42
C GLU A 136 -30.33 -15.97 6.21
N MET A 137 -29.03 -15.84 6.35
CA MET A 137 -28.39 -14.80 7.17
C MET A 137 -28.24 -13.43 6.49
N GLY A 138 -28.79 -13.23 5.30
CA GLY A 138 -28.85 -11.92 4.67
C GLY A 138 -27.56 -11.41 4.02
N HIS A 139 -26.78 -12.30 3.41
CA HIS A 139 -25.62 -11.95 2.57
C HIS A 139 -26.08 -11.27 1.27
N ASN A 140 -26.37 -9.98 1.33
CA ASN A 140 -26.89 -9.24 0.19
C ASN A 140 -25.78 -8.82 -0.76
N PRO A 141 -25.88 -9.10 -2.09
CA PRO A 141 -24.97 -8.57 -3.07
C PRO A 141 -25.06 -7.04 -3.16
N GLY A 142 -23.95 -6.39 -3.49
CA GLY A 142 -23.93 -4.93 -3.62
C GLY A 142 -22.54 -4.32 -3.54
N SER A 143 -22.50 -3.00 -3.44
CA SER A 143 -21.26 -2.28 -3.21
C SER A 143 -20.85 -2.39 -1.76
N VAL A 144 -19.59 -2.79 -1.55
CA VAL A 144 -18.96 -2.86 -0.23
C VAL A 144 -18.02 -1.67 -0.07
N VAL A 145 -18.06 -1.03 1.09
CA VAL A 145 -17.06 -0.07 1.54
C VAL A 145 -16.51 -0.59 2.85
N THR A 146 -15.23 -0.89 2.90
CA THR A 146 -14.58 -1.43 4.09
C THR A 146 -13.41 -0.57 4.52
N PRO A 147 -13.24 -0.29 5.83
CA PRO A 147 -12.02 0.31 6.33
C PRO A 147 -10.82 -0.61 6.09
N THR A 148 -9.64 0.00 6.01
CA THR A 148 -8.39 -0.74 5.81
C THR A 148 -7.28 -0.17 6.68
N ILE A 149 -6.28 -1.01 6.97
CA ILE A 149 -5.01 -0.60 7.57
C ILE A 149 -3.91 -0.87 6.54
N PRO A 150 -3.51 0.13 5.75
CA PRO A 150 -2.38 0.03 4.85
C PRO A 150 -1.07 0.10 5.63
N PHE A 151 -0.09 -0.74 5.26
CA PHE A 151 1.29 -0.65 5.70
C PHE A 151 2.23 -1.23 4.65
N GLY A 152 3.46 -0.81 4.66
CA GLY A 152 4.42 -1.27 3.66
C GLY A 152 5.78 -0.63 3.81
N LEU A 153 6.62 -0.93 2.84
CA LEU A 153 7.99 -0.44 2.76
C LEU A 153 8.39 -0.18 1.30
N GLY A 154 9.42 0.61 1.12
CA GLY A 154 9.93 0.87 -0.23
C GLY A 154 11.26 1.59 -0.26
N PHE A 155 11.67 1.87 -1.48
CA PHE A 155 12.89 2.60 -1.81
C PHE A 155 12.54 3.82 -2.65
N LYS A 156 13.28 4.91 -2.44
CA LYS A 156 13.14 6.17 -3.17
C LYS A 156 14.48 6.57 -3.74
N PHE A 157 14.48 7.01 -4.99
CA PHE A 157 15.66 7.47 -5.72
C PHE A 157 15.38 8.85 -6.29
N ASN A 158 16.32 9.79 -6.14
CA ASN A 158 16.25 11.08 -6.78
C ASN A 158 17.00 11.03 -8.13
N LEU A 159 16.25 11.18 -9.21
CA LEU A 159 16.82 11.29 -10.55
C LEU A 159 17.29 12.73 -10.82
N SER A 160 16.58 13.71 -10.28
CA SER A 160 16.92 15.12 -10.37
C SER A 160 16.39 15.89 -9.15
N LYS A 161 16.61 17.21 -9.15
CA LYS A 161 16.08 18.07 -8.08
C LYS A 161 14.55 18.03 -7.97
N ARG A 162 13.84 17.77 -9.07
CA ARG A 162 12.37 17.76 -9.11
C ARG A 162 11.75 16.40 -9.38
N ILE A 163 12.51 15.44 -9.87
CA ILE A 163 11.98 14.14 -10.29
C ILE A 163 12.61 13.06 -9.42
N GLY A 164 11.78 12.20 -8.88
CA GLY A 164 12.15 11.00 -8.15
C GLY A 164 11.41 9.78 -8.69
N ILE A 165 11.96 8.62 -8.44
CA ILE A 165 11.32 7.33 -8.64
C ILE A 165 11.32 6.55 -7.33
N GLY A 166 10.41 5.62 -7.18
CA GLY A 166 10.35 4.73 -6.04
C GLY A 166 9.85 3.35 -6.42
N ILE A 167 10.14 2.39 -5.56
CA ILE A 167 9.58 1.04 -5.60
C ILE A 167 8.94 0.81 -4.25
N GLU A 168 7.74 0.27 -4.23
CA GLU A 168 6.96 0.03 -3.01
C GLU A 168 6.31 -1.34 -3.03
N GLY A 169 6.35 -2.02 -1.86
CA GLY A 169 5.52 -3.16 -1.55
C GLY A 169 4.64 -2.83 -0.34
N SER A 170 3.37 -3.15 -0.41
CA SER A 170 2.40 -2.80 0.62
C SER A 170 1.30 -3.83 0.79
N LEU A 171 0.83 -3.96 2.02
CA LEU A 171 -0.30 -4.79 2.41
C LEU A 171 -1.41 -3.89 2.94
N ARG A 172 -2.65 -4.35 2.81
CA ARG A 172 -3.83 -3.74 3.41
C ARG A 172 -4.64 -4.82 4.09
N LYS A 173 -4.74 -4.73 5.40
CA LYS A 173 -5.73 -5.50 6.15
C LYS A 173 -7.09 -4.86 5.89
N THR A 174 -8.03 -5.61 5.36
CA THR A 174 -9.43 -5.17 5.26
C THR A 174 -10.21 -5.63 6.49
N PHE A 175 -11.40 -5.05 6.70
CA PHE A 175 -12.33 -5.46 7.75
C PHE A 175 -13.62 -6.00 7.14
N SER A 176 -13.49 -6.69 6.02
CA SER A 176 -14.57 -7.37 5.31
C SER A 176 -14.03 -8.64 4.68
N ASP A 177 -14.89 -9.64 4.62
CA ASP A 177 -14.67 -10.97 4.10
C ASP A 177 -15.38 -11.19 2.75
N LYS A 178 -15.72 -10.09 2.05
CA LYS A 178 -16.54 -10.13 0.83
C LYS A 178 -15.76 -9.93 -0.46
N LEU A 179 -14.43 -9.87 -0.36
CA LEU A 179 -13.61 -9.52 -1.52
C LEU A 179 -13.53 -10.66 -2.53
N ASP A 180 -13.52 -11.89 -2.06
CA ASP A 180 -13.44 -13.10 -2.89
C ASP A 180 -14.79 -13.71 -3.29
N ASP A 181 -15.90 -12.97 -3.05
CA ASP A 181 -17.29 -13.41 -3.20
C ASP A 181 -17.72 -14.48 -2.18
N LEU A 182 -16.95 -14.67 -1.13
CA LEU A 182 -17.30 -15.45 0.04
C LEU A 182 -17.54 -14.47 1.21
N ASP A 183 -18.45 -14.79 2.10
CA ASP A 183 -18.78 -13.96 3.26
C ASP A 183 -18.86 -14.86 4.49
N ASP A 184 -17.75 -15.05 5.17
CA ASP A 184 -17.55 -15.97 6.30
C ASP A 184 -18.00 -17.42 6.00
N PRO A 185 -17.65 -18.00 4.82
CA PRO A 185 -18.16 -19.31 4.43
C PRO A 185 -17.58 -20.46 5.25
N LEU A 186 -16.40 -20.26 5.86
CA LEU A 186 -15.74 -21.30 6.66
C LEU A 186 -16.61 -21.71 7.86
N GLY A 187 -17.41 -20.80 8.41
CA GLY A 187 -18.38 -21.09 9.47
C GLY A 187 -19.55 -21.95 9.00
N TYR A 188 -19.83 -21.97 7.70
CA TYR A 188 -21.02 -22.57 7.09
C TYR A 188 -20.73 -23.75 6.16
N ILE A 189 -19.48 -24.24 6.10
CA ILE A 189 -19.16 -25.40 5.28
C ILE A 189 -20.06 -26.58 5.63
N ASN A 190 -20.63 -27.18 4.60
CA ASN A 190 -21.50 -28.35 4.74
C ASN A 190 -20.70 -29.58 5.13
N LYS A 191 -20.62 -29.88 6.43
CA LYS A 191 -19.85 -31.00 6.98
C LYS A 191 -20.39 -32.38 6.56
N THR A 192 -21.62 -32.48 6.04
CA THR A 192 -22.14 -33.72 5.49
C THR A 192 -21.51 -34.06 4.14
N VAL A 193 -21.07 -33.06 3.39
CA VAL A 193 -20.37 -33.20 2.10
C VAL A 193 -18.86 -33.36 2.32
N ASN A 194 -18.32 -32.62 3.28
CA ASN A 194 -16.88 -32.66 3.58
C ASN A 194 -16.62 -32.68 5.10
N PRO A 195 -16.76 -33.84 5.77
CA PRO A 195 -16.62 -33.96 7.23
C PRO A 195 -15.20 -33.73 7.76
N GLU A 196 -14.18 -33.79 6.90
CA GLU A 196 -12.78 -33.61 7.31
C GLU A 196 -12.35 -32.16 7.39
N LEU A 197 -13.12 -31.21 6.83
CA LEU A 197 -12.79 -29.79 6.88
C LEU A 197 -13.04 -29.24 8.28
N GLN A 198 -11.96 -28.99 8.99
CA GLN A 198 -12.00 -28.30 10.27
C GLN A 198 -11.95 -26.79 10.03
N VAL A 199 -13.00 -26.10 10.40
CA VAL A 199 -13.03 -24.64 10.44
C VAL A 199 -12.08 -24.18 11.56
N LYS A 200 -10.95 -23.57 11.19
CA LYS A 200 -9.96 -23.09 12.15
C LYS A 200 -10.21 -21.66 12.63
N PHE A 201 -10.84 -20.85 11.78
CA PHE A 201 -11.04 -19.43 12.04
C PHE A 201 -12.48 -19.04 11.71
N THR A 202 -13.25 -18.78 12.75
CA THR A 202 -14.66 -18.32 12.64
C THR A 202 -14.84 -16.90 13.15
N ASP A 203 -13.75 -16.27 13.65
CA ASP A 203 -13.83 -14.90 14.15
C ASP A 203 -13.49 -13.89 13.05
N GLN A 204 -14.15 -12.73 13.11
CA GLN A 204 -13.98 -11.62 12.15
C GLN A 204 -12.55 -11.11 12.02
N PHE A 205 -11.68 -11.44 12.96
CA PHE A 205 -10.30 -10.97 12.94
C PHE A 205 -9.39 -11.84 12.05
N HIS A 206 -9.70 -13.13 11.92
CA HIS A 206 -8.89 -14.10 11.18
C HIS A 206 -9.37 -14.32 9.75
N ASN A 207 -10.68 -14.19 9.51
CA ASN A 207 -11.30 -14.44 8.21
C ASN A 207 -11.24 -13.25 7.24
N ASN A 208 -10.97 -12.03 7.72
CA ASN A 208 -10.99 -10.86 6.85
C ASN A 208 -9.87 -10.86 5.82
N ASP A 209 -10.22 -10.52 4.61
CA ASP A 209 -9.35 -10.46 3.44
C ASP A 209 -8.18 -9.48 3.56
N TRP A 210 -7.15 -9.76 2.81
CA TRP A 210 -6.01 -8.88 2.63
C TRP A 210 -5.78 -8.58 1.16
N THR A 211 -5.33 -7.36 0.88
CA THR A 211 -4.85 -7.00 -0.46
C THR A 211 -3.40 -6.56 -0.38
N ALA A 212 -2.62 -6.91 -1.41
CA ALA A 212 -1.25 -6.46 -1.55
C ALA A 212 -1.07 -5.71 -2.86
N TYR A 213 -0.18 -4.72 -2.83
CA TYR A 213 0.24 -3.98 -4.02
C TYR A 213 1.76 -3.90 -4.05
N VAL A 214 2.31 -4.13 -5.24
CA VAL A 214 3.74 -3.92 -5.53
C VAL A 214 3.84 -3.08 -6.78
N GLY A 215 4.65 -2.03 -6.75
CA GLY A 215 4.74 -1.16 -7.92
C GLY A 215 5.83 -0.12 -7.83
N VAL A 216 5.84 0.73 -8.84
CA VAL A 216 6.78 1.83 -9.00
C VAL A 216 6.06 3.17 -8.90
N HIS A 217 6.78 4.16 -8.42
CA HIS A 217 6.32 5.54 -8.33
C HIS A 217 7.12 6.43 -9.25
N LEU A 218 6.44 7.34 -9.92
CA LEU A 218 7.05 8.52 -10.52
C LEU A 218 6.61 9.75 -9.70
N VAL A 219 7.57 10.50 -9.17
CA VAL A 219 7.33 11.58 -8.20
C VAL A 219 7.80 12.90 -8.77
N TYR A 220 6.96 13.92 -8.68
CA TYR A 220 7.31 15.30 -8.98
C TYR A 220 7.20 16.18 -7.74
N LYS A 221 8.25 16.91 -7.41
CA LYS A 221 8.34 17.82 -6.25
C LYS A 221 7.82 19.19 -6.63
N LEU A 222 6.65 19.57 -6.09
CA LEU A 222 5.96 20.85 -6.40
C LEU A 222 6.60 22.02 -5.67
N ILE A 223 6.82 21.88 -4.37
CA ILE A 223 7.42 22.91 -3.52
C ILE A 223 8.80 22.43 -3.13
N TYR A 224 9.76 23.16 -3.62
CA TYR A 224 11.17 22.91 -3.37
C TYR A 224 11.61 23.72 -2.15
N GLY A 225 11.40 23.17 -0.96
CA GLY A 225 12.16 23.62 0.21
C GLY A 225 13.58 23.07 0.12
N ASN A 226 14.51 23.53 0.95
CA ASN A 226 15.88 22.99 1.03
C ASN A 226 15.94 21.53 1.54
N LEU A 227 14.85 20.79 1.42
CA LEU A 227 14.71 19.36 1.70
C LEU A 227 15.23 18.56 0.50
N GLU A 228 16.53 18.60 0.28
CA GLU A 228 17.17 17.70 -0.66
C GLU A 228 17.20 16.30 -0.06
N TRP A 229 16.61 15.35 -0.74
CA TRP A 229 16.76 13.94 -0.43
C TRP A 229 18.21 13.51 -0.73
N GLY A 230 19.13 13.74 0.24
CA GLY A 230 20.50 13.27 0.15
C GLY A 230 21.45 14.05 -0.76
N ILE A 231 21.00 14.96 -1.60
CA ILE A 231 21.90 15.78 -2.41
C ILE A 231 22.17 17.08 -1.65
N LYS A 232 23.23 17.13 -0.84
CA LYS A 232 23.88 18.41 -0.55
C LYS A 232 24.63 18.80 -1.82
N THR A 233 24.08 19.70 -2.62
CA THR A 233 24.93 20.44 -3.55
C THR A 233 25.92 21.24 -2.70
N ASN A 234 27.16 20.85 -2.77
CA ASN A 234 28.25 21.53 -2.10
C ASN A 234 28.41 22.92 -2.73
N ARG A 235 27.65 23.91 -2.22
CA ARG A 235 27.75 25.31 -2.67
C ARG A 235 29.05 25.98 -2.28
N ARG A 236 30.02 25.26 -1.65
CA ARG A 236 31.28 25.87 -1.21
C ARG A 236 32.32 25.99 -2.30
N ASN A 237 32.17 25.42 -3.48
CA ASN A 237 33.26 25.40 -4.47
C ASN A 237 33.07 26.30 -5.71
N ILE A 238 32.11 27.20 -5.74
CA ILE A 238 31.96 28.13 -6.90
C ILE A 238 32.27 29.58 -6.55
N LEU A 239 32.40 29.96 -5.27
CA LEU A 239 32.70 31.33 -4.90
C LEU A 239 34.13 31.56 -4.35
N ASP A 240 34.89 30.50 -4.07
CA ASP A 240 36.29 30.65 -3.55
C ASP A 240 37.39 30.70 -4.62
N TRP A 241 37.03 30.65 -5.91
CA TRP A 241 38.01 30.77 -6.99
C TRP A 241 38.20 32.21 -7.51
N GLY A 242 37.51 33.19 -6.92
CA GLY A 242 37.49 34.59 -7.43
C GLY A 242 38.16 35.65 -6.55
N ILE A 243 38.56 35.38 -5.33
CA ILE A 243 38.94 36.46 -4.37
C ILE A 243 40.37 36.33 -3.76
N THR A 244 41.16 35.34 -4.09
CA THR A 244 42.51 35.19 -3.48
C THR A 244 43.66 35.60 -4.39
N ASN A 245 43.46 36.34 -5.49
CA ASN A 245 44.54 36.82 -6.34
C ASN A 245 44.58 38.35 -6.50
N LYS A 246 44.23 39.12 -5.48
CA LYS A 246 44.55 40.57 -5.47
C LYS A 246 44.79 41.03 -4.05
N ILE A 247 46.02 40.79 -3.54
CA ILE A 247 46.79 41.66 -2.63
C ILE A 247 48.11 40.96 -2.43
N ARG A 248 49.05 41.19 -3.34
CA ARG A 248 50.50 41.23 -3.13
C ARG A 248 51.11 42.01 -4.31
N ASN A 249 51.21 43.29 -4.09
CA ASN A 249 52.31 44.18 -4.48
C ASN A 249 52.18 45.44 -3.64
#